data_04f92fcc8b0215d37c67d15d6d9867b3
#
_entry.id   04f92fcc8b0215d37c67d15d6d9867b3
#
_cell.length_a   1.000
_cell.length_b   1.000
_cell.length_c   1.000
_cell.angle_alpha   90.00
_cell.angle_beta   90.00
_cell.angle_gamma   90.00
#
_symmetry.space_group_name_H-M   'P 1'
#
loop_
_entity.id
_entity.type
_entity.pdbx_description
1 polymer ?
#
loop_
_entity_poly.entity_id
_entity_poly.type
_entity_poly.pdbx_seq_one_letter_code
_entity_poly.pdbx_strand_id
1 'polypeptide(L)'
;ARREQDIREFKPEDYYGLRCTTSVTGGSVGTMASIVTWTWQQKKSGSLRSFNKDLITGLDKKLKNQTLTVTDVHTSSKRTPSPGLYDLTELQRDANKRFGFSAKETLNIMQSLYEHHKVLTYPRTDSRYIGTDIVPTIKERLKACNIGPYKKYIPELLKKPLKTSKAFVDDKKVSDHHAIIPTEEYVQMEHMSNNERKIYDLVVRRFISVLYPAFEYEQTTLKAEAAGETFTAKGKVIKAAGWKAVYADAASSGSSASQYDAYGDYEDSEDFGEDFQNNDMYLKASEQALPVLHKGDTLTVTRTNITSGKTKAPARFTEATLLSAMENPVRYMSSDDNKMKKTLGE
;
A
#
# COMPACT_ATOMS: atom_id res chain seq x y z
N ALA A 1 -20.49 -5.22 -18.79
CA ALA A 1 -20.55 -5.04 -20.25
C ALA A 1 -19.46 -4.08 -20.73
N ARG A 2 -19.44 -2.77 -20.34
CA ARG A 2 -18.47 -1.77 -20.81
C ARG A 2 -17.00 -2.18 -20.59
N ARG A 3 -16.64 -2.65 -19.39
CA ARG A 3 -15.28 -3.12 -19.08
C ARG A 3 -14.80 -4.24 -20.00
N GLU A 4 -15.67 -5.20 -20.36
CA GLU A 4 -15.33 -6.28 -21.30
C GLU A 4 -15.18 -5.77 -22.73
N GLN A 5 -15.92 -4.74 -23.11
CA GLN A 5 -15.75 -4.08 -24.41
C GLN A 5 -14.40 -3.35 -24.45
N ASP A 6 -14.08 -2.55 -23.43
CA ASP A 6 -12.80 -1.86 -23.30
C ASP A 6 -11.61 -2.84 -23.39
N ILE A 7 -11.74 -4.03 -22.80
CA ILE A 7 -10.71 -5.08 -22.84
C ILE A 7 -10.56 -5.66 -24.25
N ARG A 8 -11.68 -5.91 -24.95
CA ARG A 8 -11.68 -6.49 -26.32
C ARG A 8 -11.14 -5.52 -27.36
N GLU A 9 -11.45 -4.24 -27.22
CA GLU A 9 -11.07 -3.19 -28.18
C GLU A 9 -9.68 -2.64 -27.91
N PHE A 10 -9.08 -2.98 -26.74
CA PHE A 10 -7.79 -2.46 -26.34
C PHE A 10 -6.67 -2.92 -27.28
N LYS A 11 -5.88 -1.97 -27.75
CA LYS A 11 -4.69 -2.21 -28.56
C LYS A 11 -3.44 -1.85 -27.74
N PRO A 12 -2.58 -2.83 -27.43
CA PRO A 12 -1.34 -2.55 -26.70
C PRO A 12 -0.40 -1.66 -27.52
N GLU A 13 0.15 -0.65 -26.87
CA GLU A 13 1.18 0.23 -27.42
C GLU A 13 2.49 0.02 -26.70
N ASP A 14 3.61 0.02 -27.44
CA ASP A 14 4.95 -0.08 -26.88
C ASP A 14 5.33 1.26 -26.24
N TYR A 15 5.88 1.21 -25.04
CA TYR A 15 6.46 2.38 -24.38
C TYR A 15 7.89 2.11 -23.94
N TYR A 16 8.65 3.17 -23.76
CA TYR A 16 10.06 3.16 -23.44
C TYR A 16 10.35 4.12 -22.31
N GLY A 17 11.29 3.76 -21.45
CA GLY A 17 11.82 4.62 -20.41
C GLY A 17 13.33 4.55 -20.40
N LEU A 18 13.97 5.44 -19.66
CA LEU A 18 15.42 5.46 -19.54
C LEU A 18 15.83 5.57 -18.08
N ARG A 19 16.74 4.72 -17.66
CA ARG A 19 17.40 4.79 -16.36
C ARG A 19 18.88 5.01 -16.56
N CYS A 20 19.49 5.76 -15.66
CA CYS A 20 20.94 5.84 -15.60
C CYS A 20 21.42 5.65 -14.16
N THR A 21 22.65 5.22 -13.99
CA THR A 21 23.30 5.07 -12.70
C THR A 21 24.50 6.00 -12.58
N THR A 22 24.68 6.54 -11.39
CA THR A 22 25.85 7.32 -11.00
C THR A 22 26.47 6.72 -9.76
N SER A 23 27.78 6.86 -9.59
CA SER A 23 28.49 6.49 -8.37
C SER A 23 28.84 7.73 -7.57
N VAL A 24 28.59 7.67 -6.27
CA VAL A 24 29.01 8.68 -5.31
C VAL A 24 30.16 8.11 -4.50
N THR A 25 31.35 8.63 -4.69
CA THR A 25 32.50 8.31 -3.84
C THR A 25 32.36 9.10 -2.55
N GLY A 26 32.16 8.40 -1.42
CA GLY A 26 32.08 9.05 -0.11
C GLY A 26 33.42 9.73 0.23
N GLY A 27 33.34 10.96 0.76
CA GLY A 27 34.52 11.76 1.10
C GLY A 27 35.34 11.26 2.31
N SER A 28 35.08 10.07 2.84
CA SER A 28 35.86 9.44 3.91
C SER A 28 36.51 8.15 3.43
N VAL A 29 37.77 7.99 3.69
CA VAL A 29 38.54 6.79 3.38
C VAL A 29 37.87 5.56 3.98
N GLY A 30 37.38 4.63 3.14
CA GLY A 30 36.79 3.35 3.56
C GLY A 30 35.28 3.19 3.35
N THR A 31 34.54 4.18 2.85
CA THR A 31 33.13 4.02 2.50
C THR A 31 32.95 3.46 1.08
N MET A 32 32.20 2.38 0.94
CA MET A 32 31.85 1.84 -0.39
C MET A 32 31.14 2.90 -1.21
N ALA A 33 31.45 2.98 -2.52
CA ALA A 33 30.76 3.87 -3.44
C ALA A 33 29.26 3.56 -3.46
N SER A 34 28.43 4.54 -3.14
CA SER A 34 26.98 4.40 -3.23
C SER A 34 26.55 4.60 -4.69
N ILE A 35 25.71 3.70 -5.18
CA ILE A 35 25.16 3.78 -6.53
C ILE A 35 23.77 4.42 -6.43
N VAL A 36 23.51 5.46 -7.22
CA VAL A 36 22.20 6.08 -7.36
C VAL A 36 21.63 5.78 -8.73
N THR A 37 20.43 5.22 -8.74
CA THR A 37 19.67 4.97 -9.96
C THR A 37 18.70 6.11 -10.21
N TRP A 38 18.83 6.74 -11.34
CA TRP A 38 17.99 7.85 -11.80
C TRP A 38 17.07 7.36 -12.89
N THR A 39 15.81 7.83 -12.85
CA THR A 39 14.80 7.55 -13.89
C THR A 39 14.52 8.84 -14.65
N TRP A 40 14.56 8.79 -15.96
CA TRP A 40 14.19 9.90 -16.83
C TRP A 40 12.73 10.31 -16.60
N GLN A 41 12.49 11.59 -16.61
CA GLN A 41 11.17 12.16 -16.44
C GLN A 41 10.90 13.22 -17.53
N GLN A 42 9.81 13.08 -18.24
CA GLN A 42 9.40 14.02 -19.27
C GLN A 42 9.05 15.38 -18.63
N LYS A 43 9.71 16.46 -19.06
CA LYS A 43 9.56 17.79 -18.45
C LYS A 43 8.13 18.33 -18.44
N LYS A 44 7.36 18.09 -19.52
CA LYS A 44 6.00 18.64 -19.67
C LYS A 44 4.93 17.87 -18.90
N SER A 45 4.95 16.56 -19.00
CA SER A 45 3.91 15.68 -18.44
C SER A 45 4.26 15.10 -17.07
N GLY A 46 5.54 15.12 -16.69
CA GLY A 46 6.03 14.40 -15.51
C GLY A 46 6.10 12.88 -15.71
N SER A 47 5.70 12.35 -16.87
CA SER A 47 5.70 10.92 -17.18
C SER A 47 7.12 10.35 -17.16
N LEU A 48 7.25 9.12 -16.67
CA LEU A 48 8.50 8.35 -16.67
C LEU A 48 8.65 7.47 -17.94
N ARG A 49 7.74 7.61 -18.89
CA ARG A 49 7.71 6.84 -20.14
C ARG A 49 7.44 7.71 -21.35
N SER A 50 7.85 7.22 -22.51
CA SER A 50 7.55 7.80 -23.82
C SER A 50 7.12 6.70 -24.80
N PHE A 51 6.21 7.01 -25.69
CA PHE A 51 5.85 6.13 -26.82
C PHE A 51 6.80 6.30 -28.02
N ASN A 52 7.72 7.27 -27.94
CA ASN A 52 8.72 7.51 -28.97
C ASN A 52 10.05 6.79 -28.63
N LYS A 53 10.30 5.69 -29.33
CA LYS A 53 11.53 4.88 -29.17
C LYS A 53 12.79 5.64 -29.57
N ASP A 54 12.72 6.43 -30.63
CA ASP A 54 13.89 7.12 -31.17
C ASP A 54 14.36 8.23 -30.22
N LEU A 55 13.41 8.90 -29.56
CA LEU A 55 13.69 9.86 -28.50
C LEU A 55 14.54 9.20 -27.40
N ILE A 56 14.07 8.08 -26.85
CA ILE A 56 14.73 7.38 -25.76
C ILE A 56 16.09 6.81 -26.18
N THR A 57 16.18 6.25 -27.38
CA THR A 57 17.44 5.74 -27.92
C THR A 57 18.46 6.87 -28.16
N GLY A 58 17.99 8.03 -28.64
CA GLY A 58 18.81 9.23 -28.81
C GLY A 58 19.36 9.77 -27.48
N LEU A 59 18.50 9.77 -26.43
CA LEU A 59 18.87 10.18 -25.07
C LEU A 59 19.90 9.21 -24.46
N ASP A 60 19.73 7.91 -24.62
CA ASP A 60 20.68 6.90 -24.15
C ASP A 60 22.08 7.14 -24.69
N LYS A 61 22.18 7.42 -26.00
CA LYS A 61 23.46 7.73 -26.63
C LYS A 61 24.08 9.03 -26.10
N LYS A 62 23.26 10.07 -25.86
CA LYS A 62 23.72 11.37 -25.36
C LYS A 62 24.19 11.33 -23.91
N LEU A 63 23.62 10.44 -23.09
CA LEU A 63 23.90 10.37 -21.64
C LEU A 63 25.21 9.65 -21.30
N LYS A 64 25.77 8.88 -22.20
CA LYS A 64 27.02 8.14 -21.93
C LYS A 64 28.15 9.10 -21.55
N ASN A 65 28.73 8.88 -20.37
CA ASN A 65 29.82 9.70 -19.82
C ASN A 65 29.44 11.18 -19.58
N GLN A 66 28.15 11.52 -19.57
CA GLN A 66 27.71 12.87 -19.25
C GLN A 66 27.72 13.11 -17.75
N THR A 67 27.78 14.37 -17.38
CA THR A 67 27.61 14.83 -16.00
C THR A 67 26.13 15.09 -15.74
N LEU A 68 25.64 14.51 -14.65
CA LEU A 68 24.31 14.75 -14.11
C LEU A 68 24.46 15.75 -12.96
N THR A 69 23.73 16.86 -13.01
CA THR A 69 23.75 17.90 -11.98
C THR A 69 22.48 17.84 -11.16
N VAL A 70 22.60 17.73 -9.85
CA VAL A 70 21.45 17.74 -8.92
C VAL A 70 20.83 19.14 -8.88
N THR A 71 19.57 19.24 -9.29
CA THR A 71 18.86 20.53 -9.36
C THR A 71 17.96 20.78 -8.16
N ASP A 72 17.46 19.71 -7.55
CA ASP A 72 16.56 19.79 -6.39
C ASP A 72 16.71 18.58 -5.46
N VAL A 73 16.61 18.83 -4.16
CA VAL A 73 16.62 17.82 -3.10
C VAL A 73 15.46 18.13 -2.16
N HIS A 74 14.45 17.29 -2.17
CA HIS A 74 13.29 17.43 -1.31
C HIS A 74 13.16 16.24 -0.38
N THR A 75 13.25 16.47 0.94
CA THR A 75 13.02 15.46 1.97
C THR A 75 11.77 15.82 2.76
N SER A 76 10.88 14.87 2.91
CA SER A 76 9.67 15.01 3.69
C SER A 76 9.49 13.86 4.67
N SER A 77 9.15 14.18 5.90
CA SER A 77 8.73 13.19 6.89
C SER A 77 7.27 12.81 6.62
N LYS A 78 7.02 11.53 6.53
CA LYS A 78 5.69 10.94 6.30
C LYS A 78 5.30 10.11 7.52
N ARG A 79 4.03 10.22 7.87
CA ARG A 79 3.43 9.49 8.98
C ARG A 79 2.12 8.87 8.52
N THR A 80 2.07 7.55 8.53
CA THR A 80 0.93 6.77 8.04
C THR A 80 0.28 6.05 9.22
N PRO A 81 -0.96 6.42 9.60
CA PRO A 81 -1.69 5.71 10.65
C PRO A 81 -2.05 4.29 10.22
N SER A 82 -2.43 3.44 11.17
CA SER A 82 -3.01 2.13 10.87
C SER A 82 -4.32 2.29 10.10
N PRO A 83 -4.62 1.39 9.14
CA PRO A 83 -5.98 1.27 8.63
C PRO A 83 -6.98 1.05 9.77
N GLY A 84 -8.22 1.52 9.61
CA GLY A 84 -9.28 1.33 10.58
C GLY A 84 -9.63 -0.14 10.81
N LEU A 85 -10.47 -0.43 11.79
CA LEU A 85 -10.98 -1.79 12.05
C LEU A 85 -11.80 -2.30 10.84
N TYR A 86 -12.12 -3.57 10.82
CA TYR A 86 -12.92 -4.17 9.76
C TYR A 86 -14.42 -3.97 9.99
N ASP A 87 -15.10 -3.53 8.95
CA ASP A 87 -16.48 -3.91 8.64
C ASP A 87 -16.49 -5.19 7.79
N LEU A 88 -17.68 -5.70 7.46
CA LEU A 88 -17.78 -6.92 6.65
C LEU A 88 -17.19 -6.74 5.26
N THR A 89 -17.48 -5.64 4.59
CA THR A 89 -17.08 -5.42 3.19
C THR A 89 -15.56 -5.29 3.06
N GLU A 90 -14.92 -4.56 3.98
CA GLU A 90 -13.46 -4.42 3.98
C GLU A 90 -12.77 -5.76 4.26
N LEU A 91 -13.32 -6.57 5.20
CA LEU A 91 -12.79 -7.90 5.45
C LEU A 91 -12.95 -8.83 4.24
N GLN A 92 -14.08 -8.77 3.53
CA GLN A 92 -14.30 -9.52 2.29
C GLN A 92 -13.31 -9.11 1.20
N ARG A 93 -13.02 -7.81 1.05
CA ARG A 93 -12.01 -7.30 0.12
C ARG A 93 -10.62 -7.85 0.43
N ASP A 94 -10.22 -7.79 1.69
CA ASP A 94 -8.91 -8.28 2.12
C ASP A 94 -8.78 -9.79 1.96
N ALA A 95 -9.79 -10.54 2.33
CA ALA A 95 -9.83 -11.99 2.17
C ALA A 95 -9.75 -12.40 0.69
N ASN A 96 -10.47 -11.68 -0.20
CA ASN A 96 -10.40 -11.93 -1.63
C ASN A 96 -9.01 -11.61 -2.21
N LYS A 97 -8.45 -10.44 -1.87
CA LYS A 97 -7.12 -10.02 -2.36
C LYS A 97 -6.01 -11.00 -1.93
N ARG A 98 -6.06 -11.52 -0.69
CA ARG A 98 -4.98 -12.32 -0.10
C ARG A 98 -5.13 -13.81 -0.33
N PHE A 99 -6.36 -14.31 -0.28
CA PHE A 99 -6.64 -15.74 -0.26
C PHE A 99 -7.52 -16.18 -1.43
N GLY A 100 -8.07 -15.26 -2.21
CA GLY A 100 -9.01 -15.55 -3.29
C GLY A 100 -10.40 -15.98 -2.78
N PHE A 101 -10.71 -15.77 -1.50
CA PHE A 101 -12.03 -16.12 -0.96
C PHE A 101 -13.12 -15.26 -1.56
N SER A 102 -14.26 -15.86 -1.87
CA SER A 102 -15.44 -15.09 -2.26
C SER A 102 -16.03 -14.34 -1.07
N ALA A 103 -16.83 -13.32 -1.35
CA ALA A 103 -17.55 -12.59 -0.30
C ALA A 103 -18.46 -13.52 0.52
N LYS A 104 -19.14 -14.47 -0.14
CA LYS A 104 -19.98 -15.47 0.53
C LYS A 104 -19.17 -16.41 1.41
N GLU A 105 -18.04 -16.92 0.91
CA GLU A 105 -17.14 -17.80 1.66
C GLU A 105 -16.60 -17.09 2.90
N THR A 106 -16.14 -15.85 2.74
CA THR A 106 -15.66 -15.03 3.86
C THR A 106 -16.74 -14.86 4.94
N LEU A 107 -17.98 -14.54 4.55
CA LEU A 107 -19.09 -14.42 5.49
C LEU A 107 -19.37 -15.75 6.21
N ASN A 108 -19.38 -16.87 5.52
CA ASN A 108 -19.62 -18.18 6.15
C ASN A 108 -18.54 -18.52 7.17
N ILE A 109 -17.26 -18.24 6.85
CA ILE A 109 -16.15 -18.45 7.79
C ILE A 109 -16.31 -17.53 9.01
N MET A 110 -16.68 -16.28 8.79
CA MET A 110 -16.95 -15.32 9.87
C MET A 110 -18.09 -15.76 10.78
N GLN A 111 -19.18 -16.31 10.21
CA GLN A 111 -20.29 -16.84 11.00
C GLN A 111 -19.83 -18.01 11.88
N SER A 112 -18.97 -18.91 11.37
CA SER A 112 -18.40 -19.98 12.19
C SER A 112 -17.55 -19.44 13.33
N LEU A 113 -16.69 -18.45 13.08
CA LEU A 113 -15.85 -17.81 14.11
C LEU A 113 -16.67 -17.07 15.18
N TYR A 114 -17.85 -16.53 14.80
CA TYR A 114 -18.78 -15.86 15.70
C TYR A 114 -19.67 -16.85 16.48
N GLU A 115 -20.31 -17.79 15.78
CA GLU A 115 -21.35 -18.66 16.38
C GLU A 115 -20.77 -19.87 17.12
N HIS A 116 -19.80 -20.56 16.50
CA HIS A 116 -19.21 -21.79 17.05
C HIS A 116 -18.00 -21.51 17.94
N HIS A 117 -17.02 -20.79 17.42
CA HIS A 117 -15.80 -20.47 18.18
C HIS A 117 -15.99 -19.30 19.15
N LYS A 118 -16.93 -18.41 18.90
CA LYS A 118 -17.25 -17.21 19.70
C LYS A 118 -16.08 -16.24 19.90
N VAL A 119 -15.07 -16.31 19.04
CA VAL A 119 -13.81 -15.56 19.15
C VAL A 119 -13.79 -14.24 18.40
N LEU A 120 -14.80 -13.98 17.57
CA LEU A 120 -14.98 -12.70 16.87
C LEU A 120 -16.38 -12.15 17.13
N THR A 121 -16.54 -10.83 17.01
CA THR A 121 -17.82 -10.15 17.17
C THR A 121 -18.72 -10.36 15.95
N TYR A 122 -19.95 -9.87 16.00
CA TYR A 122 -20.97 -10.05 14.97
C TYR A 122 -20.47 -9.65 13.57
N PRO A 123 -20.58 -10.52 12.56
CA PRO A 123 -19.93 -10.31 11.27
C PRO A 123 -20.65 -9.30 10.34
N ARG A 124 -21.96 -9.11 10.51
CA ARG A 124 -22.76 -8.26 9.58
C ARG A 124 -22.83 -6.84 10.13
N THR A 125 -21.73 -6.12 10.04
CA THR A 125 -21.63 -4.71 10.43
C THR A 125 -21.07 -3.87 9.30
N ASP A 126 -21.51 -2.65 9.19
CA ASP A 126 -21.00 -1.60 8.32
C ASP A 126 -20.08 -0.62 9.06
N SER A 127 -19.97 -0.78 10.38
CA SER A 127 -19.10 0.08 11.19
C SER A 127 -17.67 -0.43 11.24
N ARG A 128 -16.74 0.51 11.14
CA ARG A 128 -15.29 0.32 11.32
C ARG A 128 -14.81 0.90 12.66
N TYR A 129 -15.73 1.19 13.55
CA TYR A 129 -15.49 1.83 14.84
C TYR A 129 -16.01 0.99 15.99
N ILE A 130 -15.45 1.20 17.18
CA ILE A 130 -15.97 0.68 18.43
C ILE A 130 -16.50 1.83 19.27
N GLY A 131 -17.45 1.54 20.14
CA GLY A 131 -17.97 2.49 21.12
C GLY A 131 -17.02 2.68 22.31
N THR A 132 -17.25 3.72 23.07
CA THR A 132 -16.51 3.99 24.31
C THR A 132 -16.75 2.93 25.38
N ASP A 133 -17.89 2.23 25.35
CA ASP A 133 -18.24 1.09 26.20
C ASP A 133 -17.33 -0.12 26.00
N ILE A 134 -16.79 -0.31 24.78
CA ILE A 134 -15.87 -1.42 24.44
C ILE A 134 -14.44 -1.14 24.94
N VAL A 135 -14.03 0.13 25.08
CA VAL A 135 -12.66 0.50 25.44
C VAL A 135 -12.14 -0.18 26.70
N PRO A 136 -12.92 -0.31 27.81
CA PRO A 136 -12.45 -1.02 29.01
C PRO A 136 -12.13 -2.49 28.77
N THR A 137 -12.77 -3.15 27.80
CA THR A 137 -12.63 -4.58 27.51
C THR A 137 -11.41 -4.89 26.62
N ILE A 138 -10.78 -3.89 25.98
CA ILE A 138 -9.68 -4.10 25.01
C ILE A 138 -8.55 -4.94 25.61
N LYS A 139 -8.19 -4.73 26.89
CA LYS A 139 -7.13 -5.49 27.54
C LYS A 139 -7.45 -6.97 27.66
N GLU A 140 -8.69 -7.31 28.02
CA GLU A 140 -9.11 -8.71 28.14
C GLU A 140 -9.16 -9.38 26.76
N ARG A 141 -9.64 -8.67 25.74
CA ARG A 141 -9.61 -9.14 24.34
C ARG A 141 -8.19 -9.40 23.85
N LEU A 142 -7.24 -8.52 24.17
CA LEU A 142 -5.82 -8.75 23.87
C LEU A 142 -5.25 -9.97 24.61
N LYS A 143 -5.62 -10.19 25.88
CA LYS A 143 -5.19 -11.38 26.62
C LYS A 143 -5.74 -12.66 26.00
N ALA A 144 -7.01 -12.65 25.61
CA ALA A 144 -7.68 -13.80 25.00
C ALA A 144 -7.04 -14.23 23.67
N CYS A 145 -6.59 -13.26 22.86
CA CYS A 145 -5.91 -13.56 21.59
C CYS A 145 -4.36 -13.61 21.71
N ASN A 146 -3.78 -13.60 22.91
CA ASN A 146 -2.32 -13.63 23.11
C ASN A 146 -1.72 -15.03 22.91
N ILE A 147 -1.85 -15.57 21.73
CA ILE A 147 -1.36 -16.91 21.37
C ILE A 147 -0.56 -16.86 20.06
N GLY A 148 0.14 -17.96 19.74
CA GLY A 148 0.84 -18.13 18.46
C GLY A 148 1.70 -16.92 18.09
N PRO A 149 1.54 -16.37 16.86
CA PRO A 149 2.36 -15.25 16.38
C PRO A 149 2.08 -13.94 17.11
N TYR A 150 0.92 -13.79 17.76
CA TYR A 150 0.52 -12.54 18.42
C TYR A 150 1.26 -12.30 19.74
N LYS A 151 1.85 -13.35 20.35
CA LYS A 151 2.69 -13.27 21.54
C LYS A 151 3.87 -12.30 21.41
N LYS A 152 4.25 -12.00 20.17
CA LYS A 152 5.32 -11.04 19.86
C LYS A 152 4.89 -9.59 20.07
N TYR A 153 3.61 -9.28 19.93
CA TYR A 153 3.08 -7.93 19.85
C TYR A 153 2.26 -7.52 21.08
N ILE A 154 1.44 -8.43 21.58
CA ILE A 154 0.45 -8.13 22.62
C ILE A 154 1.08 -7.78 23.98
N PRO A 155 2.13 -8.48 24.48
CA PRO A 155 2.72 -8.17 25.77
C PRO A 155 3.21 -6.72 25.89
N GLU A 156 3.73 -6.14 24.83
CA GLU A 156 4.16 -4.73 24.81
C GLU A 156 3.00 -3.75 24.96
N LEU A 157 1.84 -4.08 24.39
CA LEU A 157 0.63 -3.27 24.53
C LEU A 157 0.07 -3.36 25.97
N LEU A 158 0.11 -4.55 26.56
CA LEU A 158 -0.42 -4.76 27.91
C LEU A 158 0.42 -4.08 29.02
N LYS A 159 1.72 -3.84 28.79
CA LYS A 159 2.62 -3.17 29.74
C LYS A 159 2.34 -1.67 29.86
N LYS A 160 1.68 -1.05 28.87
CA LYS A 160 1.47 0.39 28.80
C LYS A 160 -0.01 0.75 28.90
N PRO A 161 -0.37 1.95 29.29
CA PRO A 161 -1.73 2.45 29.11
C PRO A 161 -2.09 2.40 27.64
N LEU A 162 -3.22 1.75 27.29
CA LEU A 162 -3.67 1.68 25.91
C LEU A 162 -4.11 3.08 25.44
N LYS A 163 -3.58 3.49 24.30
CA LYS A 163 -3.98 4.75 23.67
C LYS A 163 -5.08 4.45 22.68
N THR A 164 -6.25 5.01 22.94
CA THR A 164 -7.35 5.03 21.99
C THR A 164 -7.33 6.33 21.18
N SER A 165 -7.87 6.31 19.98
CA SER A 165 -7.98 7.49 19.13
C SER A 165 -9.33 7.51 18.41
N LYS A 166 -9.75 8.69 17.98
CA LYS A 166 -10.96 8.86 17.17
C LYS A 166 -10.89 8.16 15.81
N ALA A 167 -9.74 7.61 15.45
CA ALA A 167 -9.59 6.83 14.22
C ALA A 167 -10.30 5.47 14.28
N PHE A 168 -10.56 4.93 15.50
CA PHE A 168 -11.24 3.65 15.66
C PHE A 168 -12.22 3.61 16.86
N VAL A 169 -12.28 4.66 17.68
CA VAL A 169 -13.26 4.81 18.79
C VAL A 169 -14.11 6.04 18.51
N ASP A 170 -15.37 5.84 18.14
CA ASP A 170 -16.30 6.93 17.88
C ASP A 170 -17.75 6.44 17.98
N ASP A 171 -18.44 6.78 19.07
CA ASP A 171 -19.84 6.36 19.32
C ASP A 171 -20.81 6.81 18.23
N LYS A 172 -20.51 7.94 17.55
CA LYS A 172 -21.38 8.47 16.49
C LYS A 172 -21.29 7.67 15.18
N LYS A 173 -20.25 6.85 15.04
CA LYS A 173 -19.98 6.03 13.85
C LYS A 173 -20.22 4.54 14.11
N VAL A 174 -20.76 4.22 15.27
CA VAL A 174 -21.28 2.88 15.59
C VAL A 174 -22.79 2.95 15.39
N SER A 175 -23.29 2.11 14.49
CA SER A 175 -24.74 1.94 14.27
C SER A 175 -25.30 0.89 15.22
N ASP A 176 -25.94 -0.16 14.71
CA ASP A 176 -26.47 -1.26 15.53
C ASP A 176 -25.37 -2.17 16.08
N HIS A 177 -24.24 -2.26 15.35
CA HIS A 177 -23.11 -3.10 15.69
C HIS A 177 -21.79 -2.33 15.49
N HIS A 178 -20.85 -2.57 16.38
CA HIS A 178 -19.49 -2.05 16.23
C HIS A 178 -18.65 -2.90 15.23
N ALA A 179 -17.45 -2.46 14.93
CA ALA A 179 -16.51 -3.15 14.06
C ALA A 179 -16.27 -4.62 14.45
N ILE A 180 -15.81 -5.40 13.48
CA ILE A 180 -15.38 -6.80 13.70
C ILE A 180 -14.06 -6.80 14.44
N ILE A 181 -14.06 -7.32 15.68
CA ILE A 181 -12.90 -7.42 16.57
C ILE A 181 -12.88 -8.76 17.32
N PRO A 182 -11.75 -9.17 17.92
CA PRO A 182 -11.71 -10.33 18.81
C PRO A 182 -12.61 -10.12 20.04
N THR A 183 -13.18 -11.21 20.55
CA THR A 183 -13.91 -11.24 21.82
C THR A 183 -12.97 -11.47 23.00
N GLU A 184 -13.52 -11.62 24.20
CA GLU A 184 -12.79 -12.00 25.41
C GLU A 184 -12.62 -13.51 25.55
N GLU A 185 -13.16 -14.33 24.60
CA GLU A 185 -13.04 -15.78 24.60
C GLU A 185 -11.61 -16.22 24.21
N TYR A 186 -11.06 -17.14 25.02
CA TYR A 186 -9.73 -17.69 24.78
C TYR A 186 -9.70 -18.58 23.55
N VAL A 187 -8.83 -18.25 22.62
CA VAL A 187 -8.74 -18.91 21.31
C VAL A 187 -8.08 -20.28 21.38
N GLN A 188 -8.68 -21.27 20.75
CA GLN A 188 -8.13 -22.62 20.54
C GLN A 188 -7.87 -22.83 19.04
N MET A 189 -6.69 -22.41 18.60
CA MET A 189 -6.34 -22.42 17.16
C MET A 189 -6.34 -23.82 16.54
N GLU A 190 -6.09 -24.85 17.34
CA GLU A 190 -6.11 -26.25 16.91
C GLU A 190 -7.49 -26.73 16.45
N HIS A 191 -8.56 -26.13 16.96
CA HIS A 191 -9.93 -26.46 16.59
C HIS A 191 -10.40 -25.70 15.33
N MET A 192 -9.62 -24.76 14.84
CA MET A 192 -9.94 -24.00 13.64
C MET A 192 -9.42 -24.66 12.38
N SER A 193 -10.22 -24.63 11.32
CA SER A 193 -9.75 -24.93 9.97
C SER A 193 -8.70 -23.90 9.49
N ASN A 194 -7.95 -24.25 8.45
CA ASN A 194 -6.97 -23.34 7.88
C ASN A 194 -7.60 -22.01 7.38
N ASN A 195 -8.81 -22.06 6.84
CA ASN A 195 -9.50 -20.89 6.35
C ASN A 195 -9.99 -20.01 7.50
N GLU A 196 -10.48 -20.60 8.59
CA GLU A 196 -10.84 -19.87 9.81
C GLU A 196 -9.63 -19.16 10.43
N ARG A 197 -8.49 -19.85 10.49
CA ARG A 197 -7.22 -19.24 10.97
C ARG A 197 -6.80 -18.04 10.14
N LYS A 198 -6.96 -18.10 8.81
CA LYS A 198 -6.63 -16.99 7.90
C LYS A 198 -7.50 -15.76 8.17
N ILE A 199 -8.81 -15.93 8.29
CA ILE A 199 -9.74 -14.83 8.58
C ILE A 199 -9.50 -14.29 9.99
N TYR A 200 -9.33 -15.17 10.98
CA TYR A 200 -9.01 -14.77 12.33
C TYR A 200 -7.71 -13.95 12.40
N ASP A 201 -6.67 -14.37 11.68
CA ASP A 201 -5.40 -13.65 11.60
C ASP A 201 -5.57 -12.22 11.03
N LEU A 202 -6.37 -12.05 9.97
CA LEU A 202 -6.68 -10.71 9.45
C LEU A 202 -7.27 -9.81 10.53
N VAL A 203 -8.29 -10.29 11.23
CA VAL A 203 -9.00 -9.49 12.24
C VAL A 203 -8.12 -9.17 13.43
N VAL A 204 -7.39 -10.16 13.97
CA VAL A 204 -6.52 -9.95 15.14
C VAL A 204 -5.37 -9.00 14.83
N ARG A 205 -4.70 -9.16 13.69
CA ARG A 205 -3.63 -8.22 13.29
C ARG A 205 -4.14 -6.81 13.08
N ARG A 206 -5.32 -6.65 12.50
CA ARG A 206 -5.96 -5.34 12.34
C ARG A 206 -6.30 -4.71 13.69
N PHE A 207 -6.85 -5.48 14.62
CA PHE A 207 -7.15 -5.04 15.98
C PHE A 207 -5.89 -4.65 16.76
N ILE A 208 -4.80 -5.41 16.65
CA ILE A 208 -3.52 -5.05 17.25
C ILE A 208 -2.96 -3.78 16.61
N SER A 209 -3.03 -3.66 15.28
CA SER A 209 -2.40 -2.57 14.53
C SER A 209 -2.99 -1.19 14.84
N VAL A 210 -4.31 -1.07 15.12
CA VAL A 210 -4.93 0.21 15.49
C VAL A 210 -4.46 0.72 16.87
N LEU A 211 -3.88 -0.15 17.69
CA LEU A 211 -3.30 0.18 19.01
C LEU A 211 -1.81 0.51 18.94
N TYR A 212 -1.18 0.28 17.79
CA TYR A 212 0.23 0.60 17.55
C TYR A 212 0.41 2.05 17.07
N PRO A 213 1.59 2.64 17.26
CA PRO A 213 1.90 3.95 16.70
C PRO A 213 1.89 3.92 15.15
N ALA A 214 1.78 5.09 14.55
CA ALA A 214 1.87 5.24 13.11
C ALA A 214 3.21 4.72 12.56
N PHE A 215 3.21 4.30 11.30
CA PHE A 215 4.41 4.05 10.53
C PHE A 215 5.04 5.40 10.13
N GLU A 216 6.32 5.59 10.42
CA GLU A 216 7.03 6.85 10.17
C GLU A 216 8.25 6.61 9.28
N TYR A 217 8.37 7.42 8.23
CA TYR A 217 9.49 7.35 7.31
C TYR A 217 9.83 8.72 6.74
N GLU A 218 11.07 8.88 6.31
CA GLU A 218 11.50 10.01 5.49
C GLU A 218 11.55 9.57 4.04
N GLN A 219 10.94 10.35 3.18
CA GLN A 219 11.00 10.19 1.74
C GLN A 219 11.83 11.33 1.15
N THR A 220 12.93 10.99 0.47
CA THR A 220 13.76 11.92 -0.26
C THR A 220 13.50 11.75 -1.75
N THR A 221 13.19 12.85 -2.42
CA THR A 221 13.08 12.92 -3.88
C THR A 221 14.18 13.83 -4.39
N LEU A 222 15.01 13.30 -5.26
CA LEU A 222 16.07 14.04 -5.94
C LEU A 222 15.62 14.32 -7.37
N LYS A 223 15.90 15.53 -7.85
CA LYS A 223 15.82 15.90 -9.27
C LYS A 223 17.19 16.28 -9.76
N ALA A 224 17.50 15.93 -10.98
CA ALA A 224 18.75 16.25 -11.62
C ALA A 224 18.57 16.48 -13.12
N GLU A 225 19.51 17.15 -13.74
CA GLU A 225 19.53 17.39 -15.17
C GLU A 225 20.83 16.87 -15.81
N ALA A 226 20.66 16.21 -16.97
CA ALA A 226 21.74 15.79 -17.84
C ALA A 226 21.28 15.85 -19.30
N ALA A 227 22.13 16.29 -20.23
CA ALA A 227 21.84 16.39 -21.66
C ALA A 227 20.53 17.19 -21.99
N GLY A 228 20.17 18.14 -21.16
CA GLY A 228 18.94 18.95 -21.29
C GLY A 228 17.67 18.28 -20.82
N GLU A 229 17.73 17.09 -20.22
CA GLU A 229 16.60 16.30 -19.74
C GLU A 229 16.60 16.19 -18.22
N THR A 230 15.41 15.93 -17.64
CA THR A 230 15.22 15.78 -16.20
C THR A 230 15.23 14.31 -15.79
N PHE A 231 15.86 14.05 -14.66
CA PHE A 231 15.94 12.74 -14.02
C PHE A 231 15.48 12.85 -12.57
N THR A 232 14.83 11.79 -12.07
CA THR A 232 14.38 11.70 -10.67
C THR A 232 14.89 10.44 -10.02
N ALA A 233 15.23 10.54 -8.74
CA ALA A 233 15.53 9.40 -7.88
C ALA A 233 14.75 9.53 -6.58
N LYS A 234 14.26 8.42 -6.04
CA LYS A 234 13.51 8.38 -4.78
C LYS A 234 14.19 7.47 -3.78
N GLY A 235 14.22 7.92 -2.53
CA GLY A 235 14.70 7.14 -1.41
C GLY A 235 13.72 7.16 -0.26
N LYS A 236 13.74 6.09 0.54
CA LYS A 236 12.90 5.97 1.72
C LYS A 236 13.72 5.43 2.87
N VAL A 237 13.65 6.10 4.00
CA VAL A 237 14.31 5.71 5.24
C VAL A 237 13.24 5.53 6.32
N ILE A 238 13.04 4.29 6.76
CA ILE A 238 12.07 3.98 7.82
C ILE A 238 12.63 4.48 9.15
N LYS A 239 11.88 5.34 9.85
CA LYS A 239 12.21 5.85 11.18
C LYS A 239 11.57 5.02 12.29
N ALA A 240 10.32 4.61 12.08
CA ALA A 240 9.59 3.74 13.00
C ALA A 240 8.67 2.81 12.22
N ALA A 241 8.80 1.51 12.44
CA ALA A 241 7.96 0.51 11.80
C ALA A 241 6.48 0.63 12.20
N GLY A 242 6.20 1.14 13.41
CA GLY A 242 4.86 1.35 13.90
C GLY A 242 3.96 0.11 13.73
N TRP A 243 2.72 0.33 13.33
CA TRP A 243 1.74 -0.73 13.11
C TRP A 243 2.15 -1.75 12.03
N LYS A 244 2.99 -1.37 11.05
CA LYS A 244 3.43 -2.30 10.01
C LYS A 244 4.27 -3.45 10.57
N ALA A 245 4.91 -3.26 11.74
CA ALA A 245 5.63 -4.33 12.42
C ALA A 245 4.74 -5.55 12.72
N VAL A 246 3.42 -5.34 12.97
CA VAL A 246 2.46 -6.40 13.26
C VAL A 246 2.29 -7.37 12.07
N TYR A 247 2.64 -6.95 10.87
CA TYR A 247 2.51 -7.73 9.64
C TYR A 247 3.85 -8.28 9.10
N ALA A 248 4.98 -7.94 9.73
CA ALA A 248 6.30 -8.28 9.22
C ALA A 248 6.52 -9.80 9.04
N ASP A 249 5.97 -10.62 9.94
CA ASP A 249 6.13 -12.08 9.89
C ASP A 249 5.23 -12.75 8.82
N ALA A 250 4.14 -12.08 8.41
CA ALA A 250 3.23 -12.61 7.40
C ALA A 250 3.75 -12.41 5.96
N ALA A 251 4.74 -11.52 5.77
CA ALA A 251 5.34 -11.21 4.47
C ALA A 251 6.51 -12.14 4.09
N SER A 252 6.96 -13.04 4.95
CA SER A 252 8.17 -13.85 4.77
C SER A 252 8.08 -15.02 3.78
N SER A 253 6.99 -15.17 3.05
CA SER A 253 6.82 -16.22 2.05
C SER A 253 6.96 -15.72 0.60
N GLY A 254 8.05 -14.98 0.28
CA GLY A 254 8.56 -15.03 -1.08
C GLY A 254 8.56 -13.80 -1.97
N SER A 255 8.95 -12.60 -1.51
CA SER A 255 9.48 -11.60 -2.44
C SER A 255 10.40 -10.59 -1.75
N SER A 256 11.45 -10.17 -2.46
CA SER A 256 12.45 -9.18 -2.05
C SER A 256 11.97 -7.72 -2.09
N ALA A 257 10.67 -7.46 -2.16
CA ALA A 257 10.09 -6.17 -1.86
C ALA A 257 10.17 -5.92 -0.35
N SER A 258 10.44 -4.70 0.08
CA SER A 258 10.65 -4.42 1.50
C SER A 258 9.49 -5.02 2.31
N GLN A 259 9.84 -5.74 3.36
CA GLN A 259 8.94 -6.50 4.25
C GLN A 259 7.74 -5.67 4.77
N TYR A 260 7.78 -4.36 4.57
CA TYR A 260 6.78 -3.38 4.99
C TYR A 260 5.87 -2.89 3.85
N ASP A 261 6.27 -3.07 2.59
CA ASP A 261 5.50 -2.56 1.45
C ASP A 261 4.34 -3.47 1.04
N ALA A 262 4.42 -4.78 1.35
CA ALA A 262 3.32 -5.73 1.11
C ALA A 262 2.00 -5.39 1.83
N TYR A 263 2.06 -4.54 2.85
CA TYR A 263 0.91 -4.04 3.62
C TYR A 263 0.71 -2.52 3.51
N GLY A 264 1.56 -1.84 2.73
CA GLY A 264 1.58 -0.39 2.58
C GLY A 264 0.68 0.18 1.50
N ASP A 265 0.30 -0.65 0.56
CA ASP A 265 -0.53 -0.21 -0.59
C ASP A 265 -2.02 0.02 -0.23
N TYR A 266 -2.37 -0.02 1.07
CA TYR A 266 -3.74 0.24 1.50
C TYR A 266 -4.14 1.72 1.44
N GLU A 267 -3.19 2.66 1.55
CA GLU A 267 -3.52 4.09 1.56
C GLU A 267 -3.52 4.74 0.17
N ASP A 268 -2.70 4.23 -0.75
CA ASP A 268 -2.76 4.68 -2.15
C ASP A 268 -3.96 4.07 -2.91
N SER A 269 -4.69 3.14 -2.28
CA SER A 269 -5.81 2.47 -2.92
C SER A 269 -7.16 3.19 -2.80
N GLU A 270 -7.24 4.32 -2.09
CA GLU A 270 -8.39 5.23 -2.25
C GLU A 270 -8.40 5.88 -3.64
N ASP A 271 -7.27 5.85 -4.34
CA ASP A 271 -7.13 6.29 -5.73
C ASP A 271 -7.27 5.15 -6.75
N PHE A 272 -8.19 4.22 -6.52
CA PHE A 272 -8.57 3.18 -7.49
C PHE A 272 -9.17 3.73 -8.81
N GLY A 273 -9.32 5.05 -8.92
CA GLY A 273 -10.03 5.69 -10.04
C GLY A 273 -9.19 6.00 -11.26
N GLU A 274 -7.92 6.36 -11.13
CA GLU A 274 -7.10 6.82 -12.26
C GLU A 274 -5.98 5.84 -12.68
N ASP A 275 -5.48 4.99 -11.78
CA ASP A 275 -4.35 4.10 -12.06
C ASP A 275 -4.70 2.84 -12.87
N PHE A 276 -5.97 2.54 -13.12
CA PHE A 276 -6.33 1.44 -14.02
C PHE A 276 -6.03 1.71 -15.49
N GLN A 277 -5.86 2.98 -15.89
CA GLN A 277 -5.42 3.34 -17.24
C GLN A 277 -3.90 3.53 -17.34
N ASN A 278 -3.21 3.81 -16.22
CA ASN A 278 -1.78 4.03 -16.16
C ASN A 278 -1.10 2.93 -15.35
N ASN A 279 -0.88 1.78 -15.97
CA ASN A 279 -0.07 0.70 -15.41
C ASN A 279 1.43 1.10 -15.42
N ASP A 280 1.75 2.22 -14.76
CA ASP A 280 3.12 2.74 -14.56
C ASP A 280 3.91 1.94 -13.52
N MET A 281 3.37 0.82 -13.01
CA MET A 281 4.01 0.01 -11.96
C MET A 281 5.42 -0.45 -12.33
N TYR A 282 5.73 -0.53 -13.62
CA TYR A 282 7.07 -0.89 -14.11
C TYR A 282 8.03 0.29 -14.26
N LEU A 283 7.53 1.53 -14.16
CA LEU A 283 8.34 2.74 -14.33
C LEU A 283 8.31 3.67 -13.11
N LYS A 284 7.75 3.27 -11.98
CA LYS A 284 7.95 4.02 -10.73
C LYS A 284 9.46 4.07 -10.46
N ALA A 285 9.96 5.26 -10.14
CA ALA A 285 11.34 5.38 -9.66
C ALA A 285 11.46 4.46 -8.44
N SER A 286 12.31 3.43 -8.55
CA SER A 286 12.48 2.46 -7.48
C SER A 286 12.99 3.15 -6.23
N GLU A 287 12.36 2.88 -5.09
CA GLU A 287 12.88 3.33 -3.80
C GLU A 287 14.25 2.67 -3.56
N GLN A 288 15.21 3.45 -3.16
CA GLN A 288 16.59 3.02 -2.93
C GLN A 288 17.17 3.73 -1.71
N ALA A 289 18.25 3.19 -1.14
CA ALA A 289 19.05 3.91 -0.18
C ALA A 289 19.81 5.03 -0.90
N LEU A 290 19.49 6.27 -0.61
CA LEU A 290 20.16 7.42 -1.22
C LEU A 290 21.30 7.91 -0.33
N PRO A 291 22.48 8.22 -0.90
CA PRO A 291 23.50 8.99 -0.21
C PRO A 291 23.03 10.42 0.04
N VAL A 292 23.68 11.11 0.93
CA VAL A 292 23.43 12.54 1.14
C VAL A 292 23.94 13.29 -0.08
N LEU A 293 23.04 13.97 -0.78
CA LEU A 293 23.33 14.80 -1.94
C LEU A 293 22.75 16.19 -1.73
N HIS A 294 23.39 17.19 -2.32
CA HIS A 294 22.98 18.59 -2.26
C HIS A 294 22.71 19.12 -3.66
N LYS A 295 21.91 20.17 -3.71
CA LYS A 295 21.72 20.92 -4.95
C LYS A 295 23.06 21.48 -5.46
N GLY A 296 23.35 21.23 -6.72
CA GLY A 296 24.62 21.61 -7.36
C GLY A 296 25.64 20.47 -7.44
N ASP A 297 25.43 19.36 -6.72
CA ASP A 297 26.32 18.20 -6.84
C ASP A 297 26.30 17.66 -8.27
N THR A 298 27.49 17.29 -8.73
CA THR A 298 27.70 16.75 -10.08
C THR A 298 28.17 15.32 -10.02
N LEU A 299 27.51 14.45 -10.78
CA LEU A 299 27.73 13.01 -10.77
C LEU A 299 27.94 12.51 -12.20
N THR A 300 28.95 11.68 -12.42
CA THR A 300 29.18 11.09 -13.75
C THR A 300 28.26 9.91 -13.96
N VAL A 301 27.57 9.88 -15.10
CA VAL A 301 26.76 8.74 -15.53
C VAL A 301 27.67 7.57 -15.88
N THR A 302 27.57 6.50 -15.11
CA THR A 302 28.39 5.29 -15.28
C THR A 302 27.74 4.25 -16.19
N ARG A 303 26.41 4.19 -16.18
CA ARG A 303 25.63 3.22 -16.98
C ARG A 303 24.28 3.80 -17.34
N THR A 304 23.79 3.45 -18.52
CA THR A 304 22.43 3.72 -18.96
C THR A 304 21.71 2.40 -19.28
N ASN A 305 20.38 2.41 -19.13
CA ASN A 305 19.54 1.24 -19.44
C ASN A 305 18.18 1.72 -19.96
N ILE A 306 17.85 1.31 -21.18
CA ILE A 306 16.52 1.51 -21.75
C ILE A 306 15.57 0.45 -21.18
N THR A 307 14.48 0.89 -20.63
CA THR A 307 13.37 0.02 -20.21
C THR A 307 12.27 0.07 -21.25
N SER A 308 11.59 -1.04 -21.49
CA SER A 308 10.47 -1.11 -22.43
C SER A 308 9.33 -1.95 -21.85
N GLY A 309 8.13 -1.67 -22.28
CA GLY A 309 6.93 -2.41 -21.95
C GLY A 309 5.81 -2.15 -22.93
N LYS A 310 4.69 -2.81 -22.70
CA LYS A 310 3.45 -2.59 -23.46
C LYS A 310 2.36 -2.12 -22.51
N THR A 311 1.54 -1.19 -22.97
CA THR A 311 0.31 -0.84 -22.25
C THR A 311 -0.56 -2.07 -22.12
N LYS A 312 -1.35 -2.16 -21.06
CA LYS A 312 -2.21 -3.31 -20.77
C LYS A 312 -3.67 -2.86 -20.78
N ALA A 313 -4.54 -3.74 -21.22
CA ALA A 313 -5.97 -3.55 -21.08
C ALA A 313 -6.35 -3.38 -19.59
N PRO A 314 -7.46 -2.68 -19.29
CA PRO A 314 -7.99 -2.64 -17.94
C PRO A 314 -8.19 -4.06 -17.40
N ALA A 315 -7.83 -4.29 -16.15
CA ALA A 315 -8.04 -5.60 -15.52
C ALA A 315 -9.54 -5.89 -15.38
N ARG A 316 -9.92 -7.17 -15.43
CA ARG A 316 -11.27 -7.60 -15.07
C ARG A 316 -11.53 -7.34 -13.60
N PHE A 317 -12.79 -7.12 -13.27
CA PHE A 317 -13.17 -7.03 -11.86
C PHE A 317 -12.90 -8.36 -11.15
N THR A 318 -12.25 -8.27 -10.01
CA THR A 318 -12.28 -9.30 -8.96
C THR A 318 -13.47 -9.02 -8.03
N GLU A 319 -13.83 -9.95 -7.15
CA GLU A 319 -14.87 -9.65 -6.14
C GLU A 319 -14.47 -8.44 -5.27
N ALA A 320 -13.21 -8.33 -4.87
CA ALA A 320 -12.72 -7.20 -4.10
C ALA A 320 -12.91 -5.85 -4.83
N THR A 321 -12.52 -5.77 -6.09
CA THR A 321 -12.65 -4.53 -6.88
C THR A 321 -14.09 -4.24 -7.26
N LEU A 322 -14.92 -5.28 -7.41
CA LEU A 322 -16.37 -5.12 -7.64
C LEU A 322 -17.06 -4.56 -6.41
N LEU A 323 -16.75 -5.06 -5.21
CA LEU A 323 -17.27 -4.51 -3.95
C LEU A 323 -16.91 -3.03 -3.82
N SER A 324 -15.65 -2.65 -4.10
CA SER A 324 -15.22 -1.24 -4.08
C SER A 324 -15.98 -0.38 -5.10
N ALA A 325 -16.27 -0.94 -6.30
CA ALA A 325 -17.04 -0.25 -7.31
C ALA A 325 -18.51 -0.06 -6.92
N MET A 326 -19.08 -1.01 -6.18
CA MET A 326 -20.46 -0.93 -5.66
C MET A 326 -20.58 0.09 -4.52
N GLU A 327 -19.59 0.21 -3.67
CA GLU A 327 -19.56 1.22 -2.60
C GLU A 327 -19.35 2.64 -3.14
N ASN A 328 -18.58 2.77 -4.22
CA ASN A 328 -18.32 4.08 -4.84
C ASN A 328 -18.65 4.05 -6.36
N PRO A 329 -19.93 3.96 -6.72
CA PRO A 329 -20.35 3.83 -8.13
C PRO A 329 -20.09 5.08 -8.97
N VAL A 330 -19.98 6.25 -8.35
CA VAL A 330 -19.78 7.55 -9.03
C VAL A 330 -18.54 7.52 -9.93
N ARG A 331 -17.48 6.82 -9.54
CA ARG A 331 -16.23 6.67 -10.33
C ARG A 331 -16.41 5.92 -11.65
N TYR A 332 -17.47 5.13 -11.76
CA TYR A 332 -17.75 4.29 -12.93
C TYR A 332 -18.89 4.83 -13.81
N MET A 333 -19.47 5.97 -13.43
CA MET A 333 -20.55 6.63 -14.16
C MET A 333 -20.00 7.51 -15.27
N SER A 334 -20.72 7.60 -16.39
CA SER A 334 -20.36 8.47 -17.51
C SER A 334 -20.55 9.95 -17.16
N SER A 335 -19.92 10.85 -17.93
CA SER A 335 -20.11 12.30 -17.78
C SER A 335 -21.56 12.74 -17.96
N ASP A 336 -22.36 11.95 -18.70
CA ASP A 336 -23.77 12.25 -18.99
C ASP A 336 -24.70 12.01 -17.77
N ASP A 337 -24.21 11.28 -16.76
CA ASP A 337 -24.96 10.95 -15.55
C ASP A 337 -24.78 11.99 -14.41
N ASN A 338 -24.50 13.25 -14.75
CA ASN A 338 -24.17 14.30 -13.78
C ASN A 338 -25.25 14.56 -12.70
N LYS A 339 -26.54 14.33 -13.01
CA LYS A 339 -27.63 14.41 -12.00
C LYS A 339 -27.51 13.31 -10.96
N MET A 340 -27.23 12.09 -11.42
CA MET A 340 -27.12 10.90 -10.57
C MET A 340 -25.84 10.94 -9.73
N LYS A 341 -24.74 11.51 -10.27
CA LYS A 341 -23.50 11.74 -9.52
C LYS A 341 -23.69 12.67 -8.32
N LYS A 342 -24.50 13.72 -8.46
CA LYS A 342 -24.83 14.64 -7.37
C LYS A 342 -25.64 13.97 -6.27
N THR A 343 -26.56 13.08 -6.62
CA THR A 343 -27.40 12.37 -5.65
C THR A 343 -26.65 11.27 -4.88
N LEU A 344 -25.62 10.67 -5.50
CA LEU A 344 -24.82 9.57 -4.91
C LEU A 344 -23.55 10.08 -4.21
N GLY A 345 -23.22 11.36 -4.33
CA GLY A 345 -22.07 12.00 -3.69
C GLY A 345 -22.43 12.85 -2.46
N GLU A 346 -23.70 12.89 -2.09
CA GLU A 346 -24.19 13.43 -0.83
C GLU A 346 -24.35 12.29 0.19
#